data_fb16a084f15fc121fea2922ec084c519
#
_entry.id   fb16a084f15fc121fea2922ec084c519
#
_cell.length_a   1.000
_cell.length_b   1.000
_cell.length_c   1.000
_cell.angle_alpha   90.00
_cell.angle_beta   90.00
_cell.angle_gamma   90.00
#
_symmetry.space_group_name_H-M   'P 1'
#
loop_
_entity.id
_entity.type
_entity.pdbx_description
1 polymer ?
#
loop_
_entity_poly.entity_id
_entity_poly.type
_entity_poly.pdbx_seq_one_letter_code
_entity_poly.pdbx_strand_id
1 'polypeptide(L)'
;MKLVRTFLAFVVFLGACATLSGVDPEEWEGFQIFTNHHVEINVRFDSAEGRLVLNVFNDDNLTFYQPGESVFWIKDNHLFTLPTPVPDGLSTLGEPGDEIYLLPSSLASGDQERILHGMSGYGLGNNDLVEGTAPMILADVSGPGDVLLWLNSDEVYWDTGRPEGEFGFFENTPGGHHHRTWGFNRRGIHILTLETEGTVKATGQPAVTEATSFLYMIDPRSHEWWQLRHFGFEALKPHAALDHPSPANGLPNLISYAFDLDPHASSLAGMPRPEIRLSDDGKRRLALRHRRPQGDPEKETRSDLIYQLEGSENLHNWTPLEEGDENDYRLISNGEDDDGTPLLLAVLNETIEDSPYRFLRFRIVLNSQ
;
A
#
# COMPACT_ATOMS: atom_id res chain seq x y z
N MET A 1 71.06 17.17 -4.77
CA MET A 1 69.71 17.37 -5.35
C MET A 1 69.00 16.03 -5.35
N LYS A 2 68.14 15.78 -4.38
CA LYS A 2 67.33 14.54 -4.31
C LYS A 2 65.92 14.90 -4.72
N LEU A 3 65.47 14.31 -5.83
CA LEU A 3 64.09 14.42 -6.31
C LEU A 3 63.19 13.55 -5.44
N VAL A 4 62.26 14.16 -4.70
CA VAL A 4 61.17 13.47 -4.01
C VAL A 4 60.02 13.35 -5.00
N ARG A 5 59.72 12.12 -5.44
CA ARG A 5 58.50 11.80 -6.21
C ARG A 5 57.38 11.55 -5.22
N THR A 6 56.44 12.47 -5.17
CA THR A 6 55.18 12.29 -4.44
C THR A 6 54.26 11.42 -5.32
N PHE A 7 53.96 10.21 -4.86
CA PHE A 7 52.89 9.37 -5.43
C PHE A 7 51.57 9.82 -4.85
N LEU A 8 50.72 10.37 -5.67
CA LEU A 8 49.31 10.63 -5.35
C LEU A 8 48.55 9.32 -5.59
N ALA A 9 48.21 8.63 -4.51
CA ALA A 9 47.33 7.47 -4.60
C ALA A 9 45.86 7.96 -4.70
N PHE A 10 45.26 7.83 -5.88
CA PHE A 10 43.83 7.97 -6.07
C PHE A 10 43.18 6.70 -5.51
N VAL A 11 42.58 6.80 -4.32
CA VAL A 11 41.67 5.78 -3.82
C VAL A 11 40.34 6.01 -4.50
N VAL A 12 40.06 5.23 -5.54
CA VAL A 12 38.70 5.11 -6.12
C VAL A 12 37.89 4.29 -5.12
N PHE A 13 37.05 4.94 -4.35
CA PHE A 13 35.95 4.27 -3.64
C PHE A 13 34.94 3.81 -4.71
N LEU A 14 35.11 2.58 -5.17
CA LEU A 14 34.01 1.83 -5.75
C LEU A 14 33.08 1.50 -4.58
N GLY A 15 32.14 2.40 -4.32
CA GLY A 15 30.98 2.05 -3.54
C GLY A 15 30.30 0.89 -4.25
N ALA A 16 30.44 -0.32 -3.71
CA ALA A 16 29.54 -1.39 -4.03
C ALA A 16 28.16 -0.90 -3.57
N CYS A 17 27.36 -0.46 -4.53
CA CYS A 17 25.92 -0.37 -4.37
C CYS A 17 25.51 -1.83 -4.09
N ALA A 18 25.40 -2.21 -2.83
CA ALA A 18 24.66 -3.38 -2.45
C ALA A 18 23.24 -3.09 -2.92
N THR A 19 22.83 -3.69 -4.01
CA THR A 19 21.44 -3.83 -4.34
C THR A 19 20.85 -4.60 -3.15
N LEU A 20 20.27 -3.87 -2.22
CA LEU A 20 19.36 -4.44 -1.25
C LEU A 20 18.30 -5.15 -2.11
N SER A 21 18.29 -6.47 -2.03
CA SER A 21 17.22 -7.28 -2.59
C SER A 21 15.94 -6.81 -1.93
N GLY A 22 15.25 -5.86 -2.59
CA GLY A 22 13.89 -5.56 -2.25
C GLY A 22 13.13 -6.88 -2.20
N VAL A 23 12.27 -7.05 -1.24
CA VAL A 23 11.26 -8.12 -1.25
C VAL A 23 10.64 -8.04 -2.64
N ASP A 24 10.62 -9.17 -3.36
CA ASP A 24 9.95 -9.23 -4.66
C ASP A 24 8.53 -8.68 -4.45
N PRO A 25 8.16 -7.56 -5.09
CA PRO A 25 6.84 -6.97 -4.87
C PRO A 25 5.71 -7.91 -5.26
N GLU A 26 6.01 -9.01 -5.97
CA GLU A 26 5.04 -10.03 -6.35
C GLU A 26 4.73 -11.05 -5.23
N GLU A 27 5.58 -11.17 -4.21
CA GLU A 27 5.37 -12.10 -3.08
C GLU A 27 5.57 -11.37 -1.75
N TRP A 28 4.53 -10.74 -1.23
CA TRP A 28 4.63 -10.03 0.03
C TRP A 28 3.77 -10.66 1.12
N GLU A 29 4.44 -11.32 2.09
CA GLU A 29 3.90 -11.81 3.37
C GLU A 29 2.48 -12.40 3.30
N GLY A 30 2.25 -13.33 2.38
CA GLY A 30 0.97 -14.05 2.23
C GLY A 30 0.01 -13.43 1.22
N PHE A 31 0.41 -12.36 0.51
CA PHE A 31 -0.34 -11.81 -0.60
C PHE A 31 0.38 -12.04 -1.92
N GLN A 32 -0.38 -12.47 -2.93
CA GLN A 32 0.03 -12.35 -4.33
C GLN A 32 -0.27 -10.93 -4.81
N ILE A 33 0.76 -10.20 -5.24
CA ILE A 33 0.61 -8.82 -5.72
C ILE A 33 0.65 -8.81 -7.24
N PHE A 34 -0.38 -8.23 -7.85
CA PHE A 34 -0.49 -8.07 -9.30
C PHE A 34 -0.24 -6.62 -9.69
N THR A 35 0.81 -6.36 -10.46
CA THR A 35 1.24 -5.00 -10.88
C THR A 35 1.20 -4.80 -12.37
N ASN A 36 1.51 -5.82 -13.15
CA ASN A 36 1.68 -5.78 -14.60
C ASN A 36 1.19 -7.06 -15.28
N HIS A 37 0.35 -7.83 -14.59
CA HIS A 37 -0.19 -9.08 -15.06
C HIS A 37 -1.51 -8.90 -15.81
N HIS A 38 -1.86 -9.92 -16.61
CA HIS A 38 -3.19 -10.09 -17.17
C HIS A 38 -4.03 -10.86 -16.16
N VAL A 39 -4.86 -10.16 -15.38
CA VAL A 39 -5.60 -10.75 -14.27
C VAL A 39 -7.08 -10.35 -14.29
N GLU A 40 -7.91 -11.22 -13.79
CA GLU A 40 -9.36 -11.10 -13.86
C GLU A 40 -10.03 -11.46 -12.55
N ILE A 41 -11.10 -10.76 -12.22
CA ILE A 41 -12.10 -11.30 -11.31
C ILE A 41 -12.87 -12.36 -12.08
N ASN A 42 -12.88 -13.58 -11.58
CA ASN A 42 -13.47 -14.71 -12.26
C ASN A 42 -14.62 -15.31 -11.46
N VAL A 43 -15.70 -15.67 -12.16
CA VAL A 43 -16.79 -16.45 -11.62
C VAL A 43 -16.73 -17.88 -12.18
N ARG A 44 -16.87 -18.88 -11.32
CA ARG A 44 -16.96 -20.29 -11.70
C ARG A 44 -18.07 -21.00 -10.93
N PHE A 45 -18.55 -22.11 -11.48
CA PHE A 45 -19.48 -22.99 -10.79
C PHE A 45 -18.73 -24.14 -10.11
N ASP A 46 -18.89 -24.27 -8.80
CA ASP A 46 -18.42 -25.40 -8.04
C ASP A 46 -19.50 -26.48 -8.02
N SER A 47 -19.35 -27.48 -8.89
CA SER A 47 -20.33 -28.55 -9.01
C SER A 47 -20.38 -29.49 -7.81
N ALA A 48 -19.33 -29.55 -7.00
CA ALA A 48 -19.29 -30.40 -5.80
C ALA A 48 -20.13 -29.78 -4.68
N GLU A 49 -20.13 -28.45 -4.58
CA GLU A 49 -20.88 -27.72 -3.57
C GLU A 49 -22.20 -27.13 -4.11
N GLY A 50 -22.40 -27.14 -5.42
CA GLY A 50 -23.59 -26.62 -6.07
C GLY A 50 -23.73 -25.11 -5.95
N ARG A 51 -22.63 -24.39 -5.87
CA ARG A 51 -22.60 -22.92 -5.69
C ARG A 51 -21.68 -22.22 -6.69
N LEU A 52 -21.90 -20.92 -6.86
CA LEU A 52 -20.97 -20.04 -7.57
C LEU A 52 -19.83 -19.64 -6.63
N VAL A 53 -18.66 -19.41 -7.20
CA VAL A 53 -17.44 -18.99 -6.48
C VAL A 53 -16.78 -17.86 -7.27
N LEU A 54 -16.40 -16.80 -6.57
CA LEU A 54 -15.55 -15.74 -7.09
C LEU A 54 -14.11 -15.98 -6.68
N ASN A 55 -13.18 -15.78 -7.62
CA ASN A 55 -11.74 -15.87 -7.39
C ASN A 55 -10.98 -14.90 -8.31
N VAL A 56 -9.66 -14.83 -8.17
CA VAL A 56 -8.76 -14.13 -9.09
C VAL A 56 -8.17 -15.15 -10.05
N PHE A 57 -8.22 -14.87 -11.34
CA PHE A 57 -7.62 -15.66 -12.40
C PHE A 57 -6.48 -14.88 -13.06
N ASN A 58 -5.29 -15.44 -13.04
CA ASN A 58 -4.15 -14.91 -13.78
C ASN A 58 -4.06 -15.63 -15.12
N ASP A 59 -4.35 -14.93 -16.21
CA ASP A 59 -4.38 -15.49 -17.56
C ASP A 59 -2.97 -15.74 -18.10
N ASP A 60 -1.94 -15.06 -17.60
CA ASP A 60 -0.57 -15.25 -18.04
C ASP A 60 -0.02 -16.65 -17.69
N ASN A 61 -0.44 -17.20 -16.55
CA ASN A 61 0.01 -18.50 -16.05
C ASN A 61 -1.13 -19.51 -15.81
N LEU A 62 -2.36 -19.15 -16.13
CA LEU A 62 -3.57 -19.96 -15.98
C LEU A 62 -3.82 -20.45 -14.54
N THR A 63 -3.53 -19.60 -13.56
CA THR A 63 -3.62 -19.95 -12.14
C THR A 63 -4.76 -19.18 -11.46
N PHE A 64 -5.48 -19.87 -10.57
CA PHE A 64 -6.50 -19.27 -9.72
C PHE A 64 -5.94 -18.96 -8.34
N TYR A 65 -6.25 -17.77 -7.83
CA TYR A 65 -5.87 -17.32 -6.50
C TYR A 65 -7.12 -16.97 -5.67
N GLN A 66 -6.97 -17.09 -4.35
CA GLN A 66 -8.04 -16.67 -3.45
C GLN A 66 -8.09 -15.13 -3.38
N PRO A 67 -9.28 -14.52 -3.38
CA PRO A 67 -9.41 -13.08 -3.25
C PRO A 67 -8.72 -12.52 -2.00
N GLY A 68 -8.82 -13.25 -0.87
CA GLY A 68 -8.18 -12.88 0.40
C GLY A 68 -6.66 -12.92 0.43
N GLU A 69 -6.03 -13.48 -0.62
CA GLU A 69 -4.58 -13.60 -0.78
C GLU A 69 -4.08 -12.79 -1.99
N SER A 70 -4.93 -11.92 -2.57
CA SER A 70 -4.66 -11.21 -3.81
C SER A 70 -4.78 -9.71 -3.64
N VAL A 71 -3.81 -8.97 -4.17
CA VAL A 71 -3.77 -7.51 -4.19
C VAL A 71 -3.55 -7.01 -5.61
N PHE A 72 -4.44 -6.16 -6.11
CA PHE A 72 -4.23 -5.44 -7.37
C PHE A 72 -3.55 -4.11 -7.06
N TRP A 73 -2.28 -3.98 -7.44
CA TRP A 73 -1.52 -2.76 -7.22
C TRP A 73 -1.44 -1.92 -8.50
N ILE A 74 -2.18 -0.84 -8.51
CA ILE A 74 -2.28 0.14 -9.59
C ILE A 74 -1.32 1.29 -9.27
N LYS A 75 -0.25 1.41 -10.07
CA LYS A 75 0.81 2.40 -9.91
C LYS A 75 0.45 3.73 -10.56
N ASP A 76 1.31 4.73 -10.39
CA ASP A 76 1.20 6.06 -10.99
C ASP A 76 1.23 6.07 -12.54
N ASN A 77 1.79 5.01 -13.17
CA ASN A 77 1.74 4.82 -14.63
C ASN A 77 0.30 4.60 -15.18
N HIS A 78 -0.69 4.46 -14.32
CA HIS A 78 -2.12 4.42 -14.63
C HIS A 78 -2.82 5.78 -14.51
N LEU A 79 -2.10 6.85 -14.15
CA LEU A 79 -2.68 8.20 -14.09
C LEU A 79 -3.21 8.64 -15.45
N PHE A 80 -4.41 9.22 -15.44
CA PHE A 80 -5.13 9.72 -16.59
C PHE A 80 -5.84 11.02 -16.24
N THR A 81 -5.69 12.03 -17.09
CA THR A 81 -6.39 13.32 -16.91
C THR A 81 -7.75 13.26 -17.62
N LEU A 82 -8.82 13.58 -16.89
CA LEU A 82 -10.15 13.61 -17.45
C LEU A 82 -10.28 14.66 -18.57
N PRO A 83 -10.92 14.31 -19.70
CA PRO A 83 -11.03 15.19 -20.87
C PRO A 83 -12.00 16.36 -20.62
N THR A 84 -11.95 17.34 -21.53
CA THR A 84 -12.91 18.45 -21.56
C THR A 84 -13.77 18.37 -22.82
N PRO A 85 -15.11 18.17 -22.73
CA PRO A 85 -15.86 17.86 -21.51
C PRO A 85 -15.65 16.43 -21.00
N VAL A 86 -15.93 16.18 -19.73
CA VAL A 86 -16.09 14.82 -19.21
C VAL A 86 -17.38 14.26 -19.77
N PRO A 87 -17.39 13.04 -20.34
CA PRO A 87 -18.63 12.38 -20.78
C PRO A 87 -19.59 12.18 -19.59
N ASP A 88 -20.90 12.40 -19.81
CA ASP A 88 -21.91 12.36 -18.75
C ASP A 88 -21.88 11.08 -17.91
N GLY A 89 -21.66 9.91 -18.54
CA GLY A 89 -21.56 8.62 -17.85
C GLY A 89 -20.32 8.46 -16.96
N LEU A 90 -19.34 9.37 -17.05
CA LEU A 90 -18.09 9.33 -16.28
C LEU A 90 -17.98 10.45 -15.23
N SER A 91 -19.04 11.22 -15.03
CA SER A 91 -19.05 12.39 -14.12
C SER A 91 -18.79 12.04 -12.65
N THR A 92 -19.06 10.80 -12.24
CA THR A 92 -18.71 10.29 -10.89
C THR A 92 -17.20 10.35 -10.62
N LEU A 93 -16.35 10.23 -11.66
CA LEU A 93 -14.90 10.23 -11.49
C LEU A 93 -14.30 11.62 -11.27
N GLY A 94 -15.01 12.71 -11.59
CA GLY A 94 -14.54 14.08 -11.36
C GLY A 94 -14.88 15.06 -12.44
N GLU A 95 -14.22 16.22 -12.40
CA GLU A 95 -14.38 17.35 -13.30
C GLU A 95 -13.31 17.34 -14.41
N PRO A 96 -13.50 18.11 -15.51
CA PRO A 96 -12.49 18.24 -16.54
C PRO A 96 -11.11 18.67 -15.99
N GLY A 97 -10.09 17.89 -16.27
CA GLY A 97 -8.73 18.16 -15.82
C GLY A 97 -8.34 17.46 -14.50
N ASP A 98 -9.27 16.83 -13.82
CA ASP A 98 -8.95 16.00 -12.66
C ASP A 98 -8.13 14.77 -13.07
N GLU A 99 -7.21 14.36 -12.20
CA GLU A 99 -6.42 13.15 -12.35
C GLU A 99 -7.11 11.97 -11.68
N ILE A 100 -7.22 10.88 -12.43
CA ILE A 100 -7.78 9.60 -11.97
C ILE A 100 -6.81 8.47 -12.29
N TYR A 101 -7.01 7.31 -11.69
CA TYR A 101 -6.29 6.08 -12.06
C TYR A 101 -7.19 5.23 -12.95
N LEU A 102 -6.67 4.89 -14.14
CA LEU A 102 -7.44 4.23 -15.18
C LEU A 102 -6.79 2.90 -15.57
N LEU A 103 -7.52 1.78 -15.38
CA LEU A 103 -7.17 0.50 -15.98
C LEU A 103 -7.91 0.39 -17.31
N PRO A 104 -7.19 0.46 -18.42
CA PRO A 104 -7.82 0.47 -19.74
C PRO A 104 -8.33 -0.92 -20.12
N SER A 105 -9.35 -0.98 -20.98
CA SER A 105 -9.88 -2.23 -21.54
C SER A 105 -8.91 -2.93 -22.50
N SER A 106 -7.80 -2.30 -22.88
CA SER A 106 -6.72 -2.88 -23.66
C SER A 106 -5.43 -2.11 -23.42
N LEU A 107 -4.31 -2.81 -23.46
CA LEU A 107 -2.97 -2.22 -23.39
C LEU A 107 -2.40 -2.04 -24.78
N ALA A 108 -1.50 -1.06 -24.95
CA ALA A 108 -0.73 -0.91 -26.16
C ALA A 108 0.17 -2.14 -26.38
N SER A 109 0.43 -2.49 -27.63
CA SER A 109 1.32 -3.63 -27.93
C SER A 109 2.70 -3.42 -27.31
N GLY A 110 3.10 -4.37 -26.44
CA GLY A 110 4.38 -4.34 -25.73
C GLY A 110 4.38 -3.58 -24.41
N ASP A 111 3.23 -3.09 -23.96
CA ASP A 111 3.08 -2.57 -22.59
C ASP A 111 3.07 -3.74 -21.60
N GLN A 112 4.12 -3.85 -20.81
CA GLN A 112 4.32 -4.88 -19.79
C GLN A 112 4.47 -4.26 -18.40
N GLU A 113 4.20 -2.97 -18.27
CA GLU A 113 4.37 -2.24 -17.01
C GLU A 113 3.04 -1.98 -16.29
N ARG A 114 1.92 -2.13 -17.02
CA ARG A 114 0.58 -1.90 -16.48
C ARG A 114 -0.21 -3.19 -16.35
N ILE A 115 -1.09 -3.22 -15.35
CA ILE A 115 -2.03 -4.32 -15.18
C ILE A 115 -3.11 -4.25 -16.27
N LEU A 116 -3.40 -5.39 -16.90
CA LEU A 116 -4.58 -5.58 -17.74
C LEU A 116 -5.62 -6.31 -16.90
N HIS A 117 -6.67 -5.61 -16.53
CA HIS A 117 -7.67 -6.12 -15.61
C HIS A 117 -9.00 -6.40 -16.31
N GLY A 118 -9.55 -7.57 -16.04
CA GLY A 118 -10.76 -8.04 -16.68
C GLY A 118 -11.72 -8.76 -15.74
N MET A 119 -12.75 -9.31 -16.37
CA MET A 119 -13.74 -10.19 -15.73
C MET A 119 -13.94 -11.41 -16.60
N SER A 120 -14.03 -12.59 -15.98
CA SER A 120 -14.16 -13.84 -16.72
C SER A 120 -15.15 -14.83 -16.09
N GLY A 121 -15.58 -15.75 -16.92
CA GLY A 121 -16.43 -16.89 -16.56
C GLY A 121 -15.72 -18.22 -16.78
N TYR A 122 -14.40 -18.29 -16.54
CA TYR A 122 -13.66 -19.53 -16.64
C TYR A 122 -14.11 -20.53 -15.56
N GLY A 123 -14.51 -21.74 -15.99
CA GLY A 123 -15.09 -22.73 -15.10
C GLY A 123 -16.58 -22.59 -14.86
N LEU A 124 -17.26 -21.67 -15.59
CA LEU A 124 -18.70 -21.63 -15.74
C LEU A 124 -19.06 -22.35 -17.04
N GLY A 125 -19.90 -23.36 -16.97
CA GLY A 125 -20.34 -24.15 -18.12
C GLY A 125 -21.69 -23.69 -18.67
N ASN A 126 -21.93 -23.86 -19.97
CA ASN A 126 -23.18 -23.52 -20.64
C ASN A 126 -24.45 -24.18 -20.07
N ASN A 127 -24.28 -25.23 -19.27
CA ASN A 127 -25.37 -25.98 -18.67
C ASN A 127 -25.42 -25.91 -17.15
N ASP A 128 -24.64 -25.04 -16.53
CA ASP A 128 -24.57 -24.93 -15.08
C ASP A 128 -25.76 -24.13 -14.55
N LEU A 129 -26.09 -23.03 -15.20
CA LEU A 129 -27.16 -22.12 -14.77
C LEU A 129 -28.34 -22.11 -15.76
N VAL A 130 -29.52 -21.85 -15.24
CA VAL A 130 -30.78 -21.67 -16.04
C VAL A 130 -30.65 -20.42 -16.89
N GLU A 131 -30.13 -19.34 -16.33
CA GLU A 131 -29.97 -18.03 -16.95
C GLU A 131 -28.93 -18.06 -18.08
N GLY A 132 -27.99 -19.04 -18.01
CA GLY A 132 -26.87 -19.17 -18.94
C GLY A 132 -25.76 -18.15 -18.74
N THR A 133 -25.90 -17.24 -17.77
CA THR A 133 -24.91 -16.19 -17.37
C THR A 133 -24.85 -16.11 -15.85
N ALA A 134 -23.81 -15.46 -15.32
CA ALA A 134 -23.66 -15.15 -13.90
C ALA A 134 -23.33 -13.66 -13.72
N PRO A 135 -24.20 -12.87 -13.10
CA PRO A 135 -23.91 -11.47 -12.82
C PRO A 135 -22.82 -11.36 -11.75
N MET A 136 -21.88 -10.44 -11.93
CA MET A 136 -21.03 -9.90 -10.86
C MET A 136 -21.64 -8.60 -10.38
N ILE A 137 -22.22 -8.63 -9.19
CA ILE A 137 -22.93 -7.52 -8.57
C ILE A 137 -21.95 -6.81 -7.63
N LEU A 138 -21.77 -5.50 -7.81
CA LEU A 138 -21.01 -4.70 -6.87
C LEU A 138 -21.89 -4.39 -5.65
N ALA A 139 -21.66 -5.12 -4.55
CA ALA A 139 -22.48 -5.05 -3.35
C ALA A 139 -22.03 -3.93 -2.41
N ASP A 140 -20.69 -3.74 -2.24
CA ASP A 140 -20.13 -2.72 -1.37
C ASP A 140 -18.77 -2.23 -1.90
N VAL A 141 -18.44 -0.99 -1.58
CA VAL A 141 -17.11 -0.38 -1.79
C VAL A 141 -16.68 0.36 -0.55
N SER A 142 -15.50 0.00 -0.06
CA SER A 142 -14.81 0.73 1.00
C SER A 142 -13.53 1.33 0.44
N GLY A 143 -13.30 2.62 0.67
CA GLY A 143 -12.12 3.33 0.16
C GLY A 143 -12.29 4.84 0.17
N PRO A 144 -11.24 5.59 -0.26
CA PRO A 144 -11.24 7.05 -0.16
C PRO A 144 -12.01 7.76 -1.28
N GLY A 145 -12.50 7.06 -2.30
CA GLY A 145 -13.16 7.68 -3.45
C GLY A 145 -14.10 6.74 -4.18
N ASP A 146 -14.48 7.17 -5.39
CA ASP A 146 -15.43 6.46 -6.23
C ASP A 146 -14.74 5.53 -7.22
N VAL A 147 -15.47 4.50 -7.61
CA VAL A 147 -15.06 3.49 -8.59
C VAL A 147 -16.10 3.40 -9.70
N LEU A 148 -15.65 3.35 -10.92
CA LEU A 148 -16.47 3.19 -12.10
C LEU A 148 -15.95 2.04 -12.97
N LEU A 149 -16.88 1.24 -13.53
CA LEU A 149 -16.60 0.22 -14.53
C LEU A 149 -17.47 0.46 -15.75
N TRP A 150 -16.86 0.63 -16.94
CA TRP A 150 -17.60 0.93 -18.16
C TRP A 150 -16.94 0.37 -19.42
N LEU A 151 -17.73 0.28 -20.51
CA LEU A 151 -17.23 0.02 -21.86
C LEU A 151 -17.09 1.32 -22.66
N ASN A 152 -18.11 2.16 -22.62
CA ASN A 152 -18.16 3.50 -23.21
C ASN A 152 -19.06 4.39 -22.34
N SER A 153 -19.16 5.68 -22.63
CA SER A 153 -19.90 6.64 -21.81
C SER A 153 -21.38 6.30 -21.58
N ASP A 154 -21.97 5.49 -22.47
CA ASP A 154 -23.38 5.11 -22.41
C ASP A 154 -23.59 3.71 -21.83
N GLU A 155 -22.50 2.98 -21.56
CA GLU A 155 -22.53 1.60 -21.07
C GLU A 155 -21.68 1.47 -19.80
N VAL A 156 -22.26 1.89 -18.69
CA VAL A 156 -21.67 1.85 -17.34
C VAL A 156 -22.25 0.68 -16.57
N TYR A 157 -21.39 -0.21 -16.11
CA TYR A 157 -21.75 -1.43 -15.38
C TYR A 157 -21.76 -1.23 -13.88
N TRP A 158 -20.72 -0.60 -13.33
CA TRP A 158 -20.61 -0.25 -11.92
C TRP A 158 -20.39 1.25 -11.78
N ASP A 159 -21.06 1.85 -10.80
CA ASP A 159 -20.97 3.28 -10.52
C ASP A 159 -21.26 3.53 -9.03
N THR A 160 -20.21 3.77 -8.25
CA THR A 160 -20.33 4.01 -6.81
C THR A 160 -20.87 5.39 -6.45
N GLY A 161 -21.02 6.30 -7.42
CA GLY A 161 -21.75 7.55 -7.26
C GLY A 161 -23.26 7.37 -7.14
N ARG A 162 -23.78 6.15 -7.41
CA ARG A 162 -25.17 5.79 -7.18
C ARG A 162 -25.43 5.44 -5.72
N PRO A 163 -26.69 5.44 -5.27
CA PRO A 163 -27.05 4.99 -3.93
C PRO A 163 -26.54 3.57 -3.64
N GLU A 164 -26.17 3.31 -2.39
CA GLU A 164 -25.80 1.98 -1.91
C GLU A 164 -26.88 0.94 -2.31
N GLY A 165 -26.41 -0.21 -2.82
CA GLY A 165 -27.27 -1.26 -3.37
C GLY A 165 -27.72 -1.04 -4.83
N GLU A 166 -27.38 0.09 -5.44
CA GLU A 166 -27.69 0.40 -6.86
C GLU A 166 -26.42 0.59 -7.71
N PHE A 167 -25.26 0.14 -7.23
CA PHE A 167 -23.98 0.33 -7.93
C PHE A 167 -23.92 -0.34 -9.29
N GLY A 168 -24.73 -1.39 -9.52
CA GLY A 168 -24.84 -2.10 -10.78
C GLY A 168 -24.18 -3.47 -10.80
N PHE A 169 -24.19 -4.07 -11.98
CA PHE A 169 -23.65 -5.42 -12.18
C PHE A 169 -23.05 -5.59 -13.58
N PHE A 170 -22.24 -6.63 -13.73
CA PHE A 170 -21.67 -7.06 -15.01
C PHE A 170 -22.05 -8.53 -15.27
N GLU A 171 -22.61 -8.83 -16.45
CA GLU A 171 -22.98 -10.19 -16.85
C GLU A 171 -21.78 -10.97 -17.40
N ASN A 172 -21.40 -12.06 -16.74
CA ASN A 172 -20.43 -13.01 -17.26
C ASN A 172 -21.07 -14.17 -17.97
N THR A 173 -20.54 -14.49 -19.14
CA THR A 173 -20.92 -15.66 -19.93
C THR A 173 -19.99 -16.83 -19.67
N PRO A 174 -20.45 -18.09 -19.86
CA PRO A 174 -19.60 -19.28 -19.77
C PRO A 174 -18.37 -19.20 -20.69
N GLY A 175 -17.18 -19.34 -20.10
CA GLY A 175 -15.91 -19.17 -20.81
C GLY A 175 -15.66 -17.75 -21.32
N GLY A 176 -16.50 -16.79 -20.92
CA GLY A 176 -16.34 -15.39 -21.29
C GLY A 176 -15.05 -14.80 -20.72
N HIS A 177 -14.49 -13.83 -21.46
CA HIS A 177 -13.27 -13.09 -21.12
C HIS A 177 -13.48 -11.65 -21.57
N HIS A 178 -13.60 -10.74 -20.62
CA HIS A 178 -14.10 -9.41 -20.89
C HIS A 178 -13.21 -8.36 -20.22
N HIS A 179 -12.62 -7.49 -21.05
CA HIS A 179 -11.94 -6.29 -20.55
C HIS A 179 -12.87 -5.09 -20.62
N ARG A 180 -12.90 -4.37 -19.54
CA ARG A 180 -13.63 -3.11 -19.40
C ARG A 180 -12.70 -2.07 -18.83
N THR A 181 -13.02 -0.82 -18.97
CA THR A 181 -12.26 0.26 -18.37
C THR A 181 -12.71 0.45 -16.94
N TRP A 182 -11.74 0.51 -16.02
CA TRP A 182 -11.96 0.80 -14.60
C TRP A 182 -11.40 2.17 -14.30
N GLY A 183 -12.07 2.94 -13.48
CA GLY A 183 -11.60 4.23 -12.99
C GLY A 183 -11.71 4.31 -11.48
N PHE A 184 -10.67 4.86 -10.86
CA PHE A 184 -10.61 5.19 -9.44
C PHE A 184 -10.24 6.67 -9.32
N ASN A 185 -11.07 7.47 -8.65
CA ASN A 185 -10.82 8.91 -8.57
C ASN A 185 -9.98 9.34 -7.38
N ARG A 186 -9.54 8.40 -6.54
CA ARG A 186 -8.64 8.66 -5.40
C ARG A 186 -7.63 7.54 -5.24
N ARG A 187 -6.43 7.92 -4.84
CA ARG A 187 -5.38 6.99 -4.40
C ARG A 187 -5.71 6.39 -3.04
N GLY A 188 -5.09 5.26 -2.72
CA GLY A 188 -5.21 4.59 -1.44
C GLY A 188 -5.76 3.17 -1.53
N ILE A 189 -6.15 2.61 -0.40
CA ILE A 189 -6.73 1.27 -0.30
C ILE A 189 -8.21 1.33 -0.71
N HIS A 190 -8.61 0.46 -1.65
CA HIS A 190 -10.00 0.23 -2.00
C HIS A 190 -10.33 -1.25 -1.82
N ILE A 191 -11.49 -1.55 -1.25
CA ILE A 191 -12.00 -2.91 -1.10
C ILE A 191 -13.36 -2.95 -1.81
N LEU A 192 -13.44 -3.75 -2.88
CA LEU A 192 -14.66 -3.98 -3.63
C LEU A 192 -15.23 -5.32 -3.21
N THR A 193 -16.47 -5.32 -2.74
CA THR A 193 -17.17 -6.55 -2.36
C THR A 193 -18.19 -6.91 -3.43
N LEU A 194 -18.03 -8.10 -3.98
CA LEU A 194 -18.85 -8.62 -5.07
C LEU A 194 -19.68 -9.80 -4.60
N GLU A 195 -20.84 -9.93 -5.20
CA GLU A 195 -21.73 -11.07 -5.10
C GLU A 195 -22.07 -11.59 -6.49
N THR A 196 -22.47 -12.86 -6.57
CA THR A 196 -23.03 -13.45 -7.79
C THR A 196 -24.11 -14.44 -7.44
N GLU A 197 -25.11 -14.55 -8.30
CA GLU A 197 -26.27 -15.42 -8.12
C GLU A 197 -26.69 -16.08 -9.42
N GLY A 198 -27.44 -17.16 -9.30
CA GLY A 198 -28.04 -17.87 -10.44
C GLY A 198 -28.86 -19.06 -9.98
N THR A 199 -29.44 -19.77 -10.92
CA THR A 199 -30.20 -20.99 -10.64
C THR A 199 -29.53 -22.20 -11.27
N VAL A 200 -29.15 -23.17 -10.46
CA VAL A 200 -28.52 -24.42 -10.96
C VAL A 200 -29.46 -25.16 -11.91
N LYS A 201 -29.08 -25.30 -13.16
CA LYS A 201 -29.96 -25.88 -14.21
C LYS A 201 -30.36 -27.33 -13.92
N ALA A 202 -29.43 -28.10 -13.34
CA ALA A 202 -29.66 -29.53 -13.06
C ALA A 202 -30.65 -29.76 -11.91
N THR A 203 -30.75 -28.84 -10.95
CA THR A 203 -31.54 -29.04 -9.72
C THR A 203 -32.65 -28.02 -9.53
N GLY A 204 -32.62 -26.87 -10.24
CA GLY A 204 -33.49 -25.75 -10.02
C GLY A 204 -33.25 -25.02 -8.68
N GLN A 205 -32.15 -25.31 -7.99
CA GLN A 205 -31.83 -24.66 -6.72
C GLN A 205 -31.03 -23.37 -6.96
N PRO A 206 -31.16 -22.35 -6.07
CA PRO A 206 -30.31 -21.18 -6.11
C PRO A 206 -28.82 -21.56 -5.97
N ALA A 207 -27.96 -20.92 -6.75
CA ALA A 207 -26.52 -20.90 -6.61
C ALA A 207 -26.10 -19.46 -6.35
N VAL A 208 -25.65 -19.18 -5.15
CA VAL A 208 -25.20 -17.83 -4.74
C VAL A 208 -23.79 -17.92 -4.17
N THR A 209 -23.05 -16.83 -4.25
CA THR A 209 -21.78 -16.70 -3.48
C THR A 209 -22.06 -16.02 -2.15
N GLU A 210 -21.18 -16.25 -1.20
CA GLU A 210 -20.97 -15.30 -0.10
C GLU A 210 -20.35 -14.03 -0.68
N ALA A 211 -20.64 -12.87 -0.04
CA ALA A 211 -20.03 -11.60 -0.39
C ALA A 211 -18.49 -11.74 -0.35
N THR A 212 -17.84 -11.48 -1.46
CA THR A 212 -16.41 -11.74 -1.66
C THR A 212 -15.68 -10.42 -1.92
N SER A 213 -14.71 -10.11 -1.09
CA SER A 213 -13.96 -8.85 -1.16
C SER A 213 -12.67 -9.01 -1.96
N PHE A 214 -12.39 -7.99 -2.79
CA PHE A 214 -11.19 -7.85 -3.62
C PHE A 214 -10.46 -6.56 -3.22
N LEU A 215 -9.14 -6.63 -3.10
CA LEU A 215 -8.32 -5.55 -2.58
C LEU A 215 -7.51 -4.88 -3.68
N TYR A 216 -7.66 -3.56 -3.77
CA TYR A 216 -6.96 -2.69 -4.71
C TYR A 216 -6.14 -1.66 -3.95
N MET A 217 -4.87 -1.52 -4.34
CA MET A 217 -3.93 -0.51 -3.87
C MET A 217 -3.69 0.48 -5.00
N ILE A 218 -4.31 1.65 -4.92
CA ILE A 218 -4.23 2.68 -5.96
C ILE A 218 -3.14 3.68 -5.58
N ASP A 219 -1.97 3.60 -6.21
CA ASP A 219 -0.79 4.43 -5.93
C ASP A 219 -0.62 4.71 -4.42
N PRO A 220 -0.51 3.66 -3.60
CA PRO A 220 -0.61 3.78 -2.14
C PRO A 220 0.59 4.52 -1.56
N ARG A 221 0.36 5.20 -0.44
CA ARG A 221 1.42 5.74 0.41
C ARG A 221 2.05 4.64 1.25
N SER A 222 3.25 4.88 1.77
CA SER A 222 3.97 3.89 2.57
C SER A 222 3.20 3.42 3.82
N HIS A 223 2.41 4.31 4.46
CA HIS A 223 1.60 3.94 5.62
C HIS A 223 0.42 3.03 5.24
N GLU A 224 -0.14 3.16 4.04
CA GLU A 224 -1.22 2.31 3.55
C GLU A 224 -0.73 0.88 3.29
N TRP A 225 0.50 0.72 2.79
CA TRP A 225 1.18 -0.56 2.72
C TRP A 225 1.38 -1.19 4.10
N TRP A 226 1.82 -0.40 5.09
CA TRP A 226 1.96 -0.86 6.45
C TRP A 226 0.61 -1.28 7.06
N GLN A 227 -0.46 -0.50 6.82
CA GLN A 227 -1.80 -0.85 7.26
C GLN A 227 -2.28 -2.15 6.63
N LEU A 228 -2.09 -2.34 5.32
CA LEU A 228 -2.44 -3.59 4.66
C LEU A 228 -1.67 -4.77 5.23
N ARG A 229 -0.37 -4.63 5.42
CA ARG A 229 0.50 -5.68 5.97
C ARG A 229 0.03 -6.18 7.33
N HIS A 230 -0.38 -5.27 8.20
CA HIS A 230 -0.74 -5.62 9.58
C HIS A 230 -2.22 -5.91 9.78
N PHE A 231 -3.10 -5.36 8.97
CA PHE A 231 -4.54 -5.44 9.17
C PHE A 231 -5.28 -6.13 8.01
N GLY A 232 -4.63 -6.41 6.88
CA GLY A 232 -5.24 -7.04 5.73
C GLY A 232 -6.49 -6.31 5.25
N PHE A 233 -7.58 -7.03 5.05
CA PHE A 233 -8.89 -6.46 4.67
C PHE A 233 -9.51 -5.56 5.74
N GLU A 234 -8.96 -5.52 6.96
CA GLU A 234 -9.40 -4.60 8.00
C GLU A 234 -8.62 -3.27 8.01
N ALA A 235 -7.72 -3.06 7.03
CA ALA A 235 -6.88 -1.85 6.93
C ALA A 235 -7.68 -0.53 6.93
N LEU A 236 -8.92 -0.55 6.43
CA LEU A 236 -9.83 0.60 6.41
C LEU A 236 -10.72 0.71 7.65
N LYS A 237 -10.64 -0.23 8.60
CA LYS A 237 -11.45 -0.16 9.82
C LYS A 237 -10.83 0.81 10.84
N PRO A 238 -11.66 1.39 11.75
CA PRO A 238 -11.17 2.39 12.72
C PRO A 238 -9.96 1.94 13.55
N HIS A 239 -9.86 0.66 13.90
CA HIS A 239 -8.73 0.14 14.70
C HIS A 239 -7.40 0.10 13.94
N ALA A 240 -7.42 0.14 12.61
CA ALA A 240 -6.23 0.23 11.76
C ALA A 240 -5.81 1.68 11.49
N ALA A 241 -6.63 2.68 11.83
CA ALA A 241 -6.30 4.08 11.64
C ALA A 241 -5.01 4.47 12.37
N LEU A 242 -4.22 5.36 11.79
CA LEU A 242 -2.90 5.73 12.34
C LEU A 242 -2.96 6.38 13.72
N ASP A 243 -4.03 7.09 14.03
CA ASP A 243 -4.26 7.72 15.34
C ASP A 243 -4.87 6.77 16.39
N HIS A 244 -5.31 5.56 15.96
CA HIS A 244 -5.89 4.59 16.86
C HIS A 244 -4.81 3.91 17.72
N PRO A 245 -5.01 3.80 19.04
CA PRO A 245 -4.07 3.07 19.90
C PRO A 245 -4.20 1.57 19.69
N SER A 246 -3.06 0.90 19.53
CA SER A 246 -3.01 -0.56 19.50
C SER A 246 -3.50 -1.13 20.84
N PRO A 247 -4.39 -2.12 20.83
CA PRO A 247 -4.85 -2.79 22.05
C PRO A 247 -3.73 -3.60 22.73
N ALA A 248 -2.68 -3.99 22.01
CA ALA A 248 -1.60 -4.82 22.55
C ALA A 248 -0.58 -4.03 23.37
N ASN A 249 -0.25 -2.80 22.96
CA ASN A 249 0.81 -1.99 23.57
C ASN A 249 0.39 -0.56 23.95
N GLY A 250 -0.80 -0.13 23.52
CA GLY A 250 -1.34 1.21 23.81
C GLY A 250 -0.73 2.35 22.99
N LEU A 251 0.19 2.05 22.06
CA LEU A 251 0.77 3.06 21.18
C LEU A 251 -0.18 3.38 20.02
N PRO A 252 -0.27 4.64 19.57
CA PRO A 252 -0.90 4.95 18.29
C PRO A 252 -0.23 4.18 17.15
N ASN A 253 -1.03 3.69 16.20
CA ASN A 253 -0.51 2.98 15.03
C ASN A 253 0.52 3.81 14.24
N LEU A 254 0.41 5.13 14.23
CA LEU A 254 1.41 6.03 13.67
C LEU A 254 2.81 5.82 14.28
N ILE A 255 2.89 5.58 15.57
CA ILE A 255 4.17 5.32 16.25
C ILE A 255 4.69 3.92 15.88
N SER A 256 3.81 2.92 15.83
CA SER A 256 4.17 1.58 15.37
C SER A 256 4.68 1.64 13.92
N TYR A 257 3.98 2.34 13.05
CA TYR A 257 4.41 2.60 11.67
C TYR A 257 5.78 3.30 11.61
N ALA A 258 5.96 4.39 12.37
CA ALA A 258 7.18 5.20 12.31
C ALA A 258 8.44 4.44 12.73
N PHE A 259 8.33 3.49 13.64
CA PHE A 259 9.46 2.72 14.18
C PHE A 259 9.42 1.24 13.83
N ASP A 260 8.57 0.86 12.87
CA ASP A 260 8.40 -0.50 12.38
C ASP A 260 8.16 -1.50 13.51
N LEU A 261 7.18 -1.19 14.33
CA LEU A 261 6.75 -2.05 15.42
C LEU A 261 5.52 -2.84 14.97
N ASP A 262 5.41 -4.07 15.44
CA ASP A 262 4.20 -4.84 15.25
C ASP A 262 3.09 -4.27 16.15
N PRO A 263 1.98 -3.74 15.58
CA PRO A 263 0.87 -3.19 16.35
C PRO A 263 0.13 -4.25 17.16
N HIS A 264 0.31 -5.55 16.87
CA HIS A 264 -0.30 -6.67 17.57
C HIS A 264 0.56 -7.23 18.70
N ALA A 265 1.82 -6.81 18.79
CA ALA A 265 2.73 -7.23 19.85
C ALA A 265 2.67 -6.30 21.08
N SER A 266 2.79 -6.87 22.26
CA SER A 266 2.93 -6.11 23.51
C SER A 266 4.35 -5.57 23.73
N SER A 267 5.31 -5.99 22.89
CA SER A 267 6.71 -5.58 22.99
C SER A 267 6.89 -4.13 22.53
N LEU A 268 7.66 -3.36 23.30
CA LEU A 268 8.14 -2.04 22.97
C LEU A 268 9.61 -2.06 22.48
N ALA A 269 10.14 -3.24 22.12
CA ALA A 269 11.44 -3.35 21.49
C ALA A 269 11.43 -2.55 20.18
N GLY A 270 12.47 -1.78 19.89
CA GLY A 270 12.50 -0.89 18.73
C GLY A 270 12.03 0.55 18.98
N MET A 271 11.35 0.82 20.09
CA MET A 271 11.04 2.21 20.48
C MET A 271 12.32 3.03 20.68
N PRO A 272 12.28 4.35 20.40
CA PRO A 272 13.41 5.23 20.64
C PRO A 272 13.93 5.13 22.07
N ARG A 273 15.25 5.02 22.22
CA ARG A 273 15.92 4.89 23.54
C ARG A 273 16.92 5.99 23.76
N PRO A 274 16.78 6.78 24.83
CA PRO A 274 17.78 7.76 25.19
C PRO A 274 19.06 7.07 25.68
N GLU A 275 20.21 7.62 25.28
CA GLU A 275 21.52 7.19 25.76
C GLU A 275 22.49 8.36 25.93
N ILE A 276 23.55 8.13 26.70
CA ILE A 276 24.65 9.09 26.82
C ILE A 276 25.78 8.58 25.93
N ARG A 277 26.13 9.36 24.91
CA ARG A 277 27.22 9.04 23.98
C ARG A 277 28.52 9.74 24.42
N LEU A 278 29.61 8.98 24.49
CA LEU A 278 30.96 9.55 24.56
C LEU A 278 31.43 9.83 23.14
N SER A 279 31.67 11.09 22.82
CA SER A 279 32.14 11.50 21.50
C SER A 279 33.66 11.41 21.40
N ASP A 280 34.23 11.52 20.19
CA ASP A 280 35.66 11.42 19.92
C ASP A 280 36.50 12.48 20.66
N ASP A 281 35.89 13.60 21.01
CA ASP A 281 36.47 14.67 21.84
C ASP A 281 36.50 14.34 23.35
N GLY A 282 36.05 13.14 23.75
CA GLY A 282 35.97 12.69 25.12
C GLY A 282 34.81 13.29 25.93
N LYS A 283 33.94 14.06 25.32
CA LYS A 283 32.81 14.70 25.99
C LYS A 283 31.54 13.84 25.89
N ARG A 284 30.65 13.99 26.88
CA ARG A 284 29.38 13.29 26.95
C ARG A 284 28.29 14.12 26.28
N ARG A 285 27.48 13.46 25.41
CA ARG A 285 26.36 14.07 24.75
C ARG A 285 25.10 13.23 24.95
N LEU A 286 23.96 13.90 25.05
CA LEU A 286 22.66 13.23 25.06
C LEU A 286 22.33 12.80 23.63
N ALA A 287 21.86 11.56 23.49
CA ALA A 287 21.49 11.01 22.21
C ALA A 287 20.18 10.23 22.31
N LEU A 288 19.51 10.07 21.19
CA LEU A 288 18.31 9.26 21.06
C LEU A 288 18.51 8.26 19.92
N ARG A 289 18.63 6.98 20.27
CA ARG A 289 18.73 5.88 19.32
C ARG A 289 17.32 5.52 18.84
N HIS A 290 17.14 5.34 17.55
CA HIS A 290 15.87 4.95 16.96
C HIS A 290 16.06 4.13 15.70
N ARG A 291 15.06 3.34 15.37
CA ARG A 291 14.91 2.67 14.08
C ARG A 291 14.46 3.70 13.04
N ARG A 292 14.95 3.55 11.82
CA ARG A 292 14.46 4.30 10.67
C ARG A 292 14.14 3.31 9.56
N PRO A 293 12.92 2.76 9.57
CA PRO A 293 12.53 1.75 8.61
C PRO A 293 12.58 2.31 7.19
N GLN A 294 12.89 1.43 6.26
CA GLN A 294 12.77 1.74 4.85
C GLN A 294 11.31 1.96 4.48
N GLY A 295 11.05 2.66 3.37
CA GLY A 295 9.72 2.93 2.84
C GLY A 295 9.03 1.66 2.29
N ASP A 296 8.13 1.87 1.34
CA ASP A 296 7.55 0.77 0.58
C ASP A 296 8.63 0.03 -0.23
N PRO A 297 8.31 -1.15 -0.81
CA PRO A 297 9.28 -1.96 -1.56
C PRO A 297 10.01 -1.23 -2.69
N GLU A 298 9.46 -0.12 -3.20
CA GLU A 298 10.06 0.67 -4.29
C GLU A 298 10.74 1.96 -3.79
N LYS A 299 10.60 2.33 -2.51
CA LYS A 299 11.12 3.59 -1.95
C LYS A 299 12.06 3.36 -0.79
N GLU A 300 13.24 3.93 -0.87
CA GLU A 300 14.30 3.78 0.15
C GLU A 300 13.94 4.36 1.53
N THR A 301 12.92 5.24 1.61
CA THR A 301 12.52 5.90 2.87
C THR A 301 11.02 6.10 2.93
N ARG A 302 10.45 6.11 4.14
CA ARG A 302 9.06 6.51 4.39
C ARG A 302 8.93 8.03 4.22
N SER A 303 8.75 8.45 2.96
CA SER A 303 8.69 9.87 2.58
C SER A 303 7.44 10.59 3.11
N ASP A 304 6.47 9.84 3.59
CA ASP A 304 5.24 10.34 4.19
C ASP A 304 5.36 10.65 5.70
N LEU A 305 6.55 10.51 6.30
CA LEU A 305 6.80 10.81 7.71
C LEU A 305 7.81 11.94 7.90
N ILE A 306 7.51 12.82 8.84
CA ILE A 306 8.43 13.82 9.38
C ILE A 306 8.79 13.41 10.81
N TYR A 307 10.10 13.20 11.05
CA TYR A 307 10.67 12.93 12.37
C TYR A 307 11.26 14.22 12.93
N GLN A 308 10.51 14.91 13.77
CA GLN A 308 10.96 16.13 14.44
C GLN A 308 11.57 15.76 15.80
N LEU A 309 12.88 15.91 15.96
CA LEU A 309 13.51 15.80 17.27
C LEU A 309 13.14 17.01 18.12
N GLU A 310 12.76 16.78 19.36
CA GLU A 310 12.46 17.83 20.34
C GLU A 310 13.25 17.62 21.61
N GLY A 311 13.77 18.70 22.17
CA GLY A 311 14.44 18.74 23.45
C GLY A 311 13.59 19.38 24.56
N SER A 312 13.74 18.90 25.79
CA SER A 312 13.11 19.51 26.95
C SER A 312 14.01 19.53 28.16
N GLU A 313 13.90 20.58 28.97
CA GLU A 313 14.53 20.71 30.26
C GLU A 313 13.72 20.02 31.38
N ASN A 314 12.36 19.97 31.23
CA ASN A 314 11.45 19.69 32.33
C ASN A 314 10.27 18.75 31.97
N LEU A 315 10.26 18.14 30.77
CA LEU A 315 9.19 17.29 30.22
C LEU A 315 7.85 18.01 29.92
N HIS A 316 7.72 19.31 30.20
CA HIS A 316 6.50 20.07 29.95
C HIS A 316 6.63 20.95 28.69
N ASN A 317 7.78 21.62 28.55
CA ASN A 317 8.05 22.48 27.42
C ASN A 317 9.03 21.78 26.49
N TRP A 318 8.62 21.60 25.23
CA TRP A 318 9.39 20.94 24.20
C TRP A 318 9.76 21.93 23.10
N THR A 319 11.03 21.96 22.75
CA THR A 319 11.58 22.83 21.71
C THR A 319 11.98 21.96 20.53
N PRO A 320 11.47 22.22 19.30
CA PRO A 320 11.98 21.59 18.10
C PRO A 320 13.46 21.87 17.91
N LEU A 321 14.24 20.87 17.53
CA LEU A 321 15.66 20.93 17.29
C LEU A 321 15.95 20.82 15.80
N GLU A 322 16.99 21.51 15.32
CA GLU A 322 17.40 21.50 13.92
C GLU A 322 18.56 20.53 13.69
N GLU A 323 18.48 19.75 12.61
CA GLU A 323 19.53 18.82 12.20
C GLU A 323 20.66 19.59 11.48
N GLY A 324 21.90 19.24 11.76
CA GLY A 324 23.09 19.75 11.08
C GLY A 324 24.29 19.86 12.03
N ASP A 325 25.51 19.83 11.48
CA ASP A 325 26.75 19.87 12.27
C ASP A 325 26.92 21.19 13.04
N GLU A 326 26.36 22.28 12.52
CA GLU A 326 26.39 23.62 13.13
C GLU A 326 25.08 23.96 13.88
N ASN A 327 24.08 23.07 13.86
CA ASN A 327 22.78 23.22 14.49
C ASN A 327 22.70 22.48 15.84
N ASP A 328 21.50 22.03 16.23
CA ASP A 328 21.26 21.43 17.54
C ASP A 328 21.74 19.98 17.66
N TYR A 329 21.56 19.18 16.58
CA TYR A 329 21.94 17.76 16.58
C TYR A 329 22.37 17.27 15.21
N ARG A 330 23.00 16.10 15.19
CA ARG A 330 23.36 15.36 13.98
C ARG A 330 22.86 13.93 14.04
N LEU A 331 22.53 13.37 12.86
CA LEU A 331 22.21 11.96 12.71
C LEU A 331 23.47 11.17 12.38
N ILE A 332 23.65 10.04 13.07
CA ILE A 332 24.78 9.13 12.87
C ILE A 332 24.22 7.74 12.62
N SER A 333 24.71 7.04 11.59
CA SER A 333 24.40 5.62 11.41
C SER A 333 24.93 4.82 12.61
N ASN A 334 24.10 3.94 13.14
CA ASN A 334 24.43 3.10 14.31
C ASN A 334 24.24 1.60 14.00
N GLY A 335 24.38 1.21 12.72
CA GLY A 335 24.20 -0.16 12.27
C GLY A 335 22.75 -0.50 11.98
N GLU A 336 22.40 -1.75 12.20
CA GLU A 336 21.08 -2.31 11.95
C GLU A 336 20.59 -3.05 13.20
N ASP A 337 19.29 -3.19 13.35
CA ASP A 337 18.66 -4.03 14.37
C ASP A 337 18.68 -5.51 13.94
N ASP A 338 18.22 -6.40 14.81
CA ASP A 338 18.25 -7.87 14.60
C ASP A 338 17.47 -8.32 13.34
N ASP A 339 16.51 -7.51 12.89
CA ASP A 339 15.71 -7.75 11.67
C ASP A 339 16.23 -7.01 10.43
N GLY A 340 17.41 -6.38 10.51
CA GLY A 340 18.00 -5.62 9.39
C GLY A 340 17.50 -4.18 9.26
N THR A 341 16.63 -3.72 10.16
CA THR A 341 16.15 -2.32 10.13
C THR A 341 17.28 -1.36 10.51
N PRO A 342 17.55 -0.32 9.69
CA PRO A 342 18.57 0.67 9.99
C PRO A 342 18.34 1.37 11.34
N LEU A 343 19.41 1.47 12.13
CA LEU A 343 19.46 2.21 13.38
C LEU A 343 20.17 3.54 13.18
N LEU A 344 19.54 4.61 13.61
CA LEU A 344 20.13 5.94 13.67
C LEU A 344 20.26 6.42 15.11
N LEU A 345 21.21 7.31 15.30
CA LEU A 345 21.47 7.98 16.55
C LEU A 345 21.41 9.49 16.33
N ALA A 346 20.39 10.14 16.87
CA ALA A 346 20.30 11.59 16.93
C ALA A 346 21.13 12.07 18.14
N VAL A 347 22.27 12.71 17.90
CA VAL A 347 23.23 13.13 18.94
C VAL A 347 23.24 14.64 19.04
N LEU A 348 22.97 15.20 20.21
CA LEU A 348 23.12 16.64 20.43
C LEU A 348 24.55 17.08 20.17
N ASN A 349 24.72 18.24 19.54
CA ASN A 349 26.05 18.83 19.29
C ASN A 349 26.62 19.44 20.57
N GLU A 350 25.78 19.91 21.47
CA GLU A 350 26.20 20.38 22.80
C GLU A 350 26.47 19.22 23.76
N THR A 351 27.36 19.48 24.72
CA THR A 351 27.63 18.52 25.81
C THR A 351 26.46 18.48 26.81
N ILE A 352 26.39 17.43 27.62
CA ILE A 352 25.38 17.34 28.68
C ILE A 352 25.51 18.49 29.67
N GLU A 353 26.73 18.97 29.89
CA GLU A 353 27.02 20.06 30.81
C GLU A 353 26.54 21.41 30.27
N ASP A 354 26.66 21.64 28.97
CA ASP A 354 26.36 22.92 28.30
C ASP A 354 24.88 23.00 27.80
N SER A 355 24.34 21.87 27.40
CA SER A 355 22.97 21.81 26.86
C SER A 355 21.88 22.10 27.92
N PRO A 356 20.86 22.93 27.60
CA PRO A 356 19.72 23.09 28.47
C PRO A 356 18.84 21.84 28.52
N TYR A 357 18.93 20.95 27.53
CA TYR A 357 18.03 19.81 27.41
C TYR A 357 18.48 18.63 28.26
N ARG A 358 17.52 18.03 28.94
CA ARG A 358 17.68 16.81 29.78
C ARG A 358 16.91 15.63 29.23
N PHE A 359 15.95 15.90 28.34
CA PHE A 359 15.06 14.91 27.71
C PHE A 359 14.98 15.14 26.22
N LEU A 360 14.92 14.06 25.46
CA LEU A 360 14.71 14.04 24.02
C LEU A 360 13.50 13.18 23.67
N ARG A 361 12.78 13.57 22.64
CA ARG A 361 11.74 12.76 22.02
C ARG A 361 11.66 13.01 20.52
N PHE A 362 11.04 12.09 19.79
CA PHE A 362 10.53 12.38 18.45
C PHE A 362 9.06 12.78 18.51
N ARG A 363 8.74 13.84 17.80
CA ARG A 363 7.40 14.15 17.34
C ARG A 363 7.27 13.62 15.94
N ILE A 364 6.37 12.65 15.73
CA ILE A 364 6.10 12.06 14.43
C ILE A 364 4.89 12.78 13.82
N VAL A 365 5.02 13.20 12.57
CA VAL A 365 3.97 13.86 11.80
C VAL A 365 3.84 13.18 10.45
N LEU A 366 2.60 12.83 10.08
CA LEU A 366 2.31 12.36 8.74
C LEU A 366 2.37 13.56 7.78
N ASN A 367 3.17 13.45 6.72
CA ASN A 367 3.23 14.45 5.67
C ASN A 367 2.07 14.22 4.70
N SER A 368 1.15 15.14 4.65
CA SER A 368 -0.08 15.05 3.84
C SER A 368 0.08 15.53 2.40
N GLN A 369 1.33 15.66 1.90
CA GLN A 369 1.56 16.08 0.50
C GLN A 369 1.22 15.00 -0.50
#